data_0c48df644d315406006802c506219b30
#
_entry.id   0c48df644d315406006802c506219b30
#
_cell.length_a   1.000
_cell.length_b   1.000
_cell.length_c   1.000
_cell.angle_alpha   90.00
_cell.angle_beta   90.00
_cell.angle_gamma   90.00
#
_symmetry.space_group_name_H-M   'P 1'
#
loop_
_entity.id
_entity.type
_entity.pdbx_description
1 polymer ?
#
loop_
_entity_poly.entity_id
_entity_poly.type
_entity_poly.pdbx_seq_one_letter_code
_entity_poly.pdbx_strand_id
1 'polypeptide(L)'
;MRFTVKGKTEAADISGEVEAAVSHRIPVIGLYPAMENTVVLELLDKSGKVTDSQEITITTDELPDKLDDAVKPVKTSGESAFELTMVYGQRTTFPFAYDCMGDIRWYMSGEFTSGIYMLSNNRMIVASNEAFMPSQDKPQTTNLYEMDYLGRAYTMYYVAVEITMK
;
A
#
# COMPACT_ATOMS: atom_id res chain seq x y z
N MET A 1 16.75 11.57 -8.30
CA MET A 1 17.00 10.15 -8.46
C MET A 1 15.68 9.47 -8.74
N ARG A 2 15.64 8.52 -9.67
CA ARG A 2 14.45 7.68 -9.95
C ARG A 2 14.69 6.30 -9.39
N PHE A 3 13.64 5.66 -8.92
CA PHE A 3 13.64 4.22 -8.63
C PHE A 3 12.51 3.55 -9.39
N THR A 4 12.72 2.29 -9.80
CA THR A 4 11.71 1.49 -10.48
C THR A 4 11.71 0.08 -9.88
N VAL A 5 10.60 -0.32 -9.29
CA VAL A 5 10.34 -1.71 -8.91
C VAL A 5 9.87 -2.42 -10.16
N LYS A 6 10.67 -3.37 -10.65
CA LYS A 6 10.36 -4.07 -11.88
C LYS A 6 9.15 -4.97 -11.74
N GLY A 7 8.23 -4.83 -12.69
CA GLY A 7 7.08 -5.70 -12.84
C GLY A 7 7.40 -6.97 -13.62
N LYS A 8 6.48 -7.92 -13.65
CA LYS A 8 6.53 -9.09 -14.55
C LYS A 8 6.44 -8.68 -16.02
N THR A 9 5.92 -7.50 -16.28
CA THR A 9 5.89 -6.80 -17.57
C THR A 9 6.19 -5.33 -17.34
N GLU A 10 6.62 -4.60 -18.36
CA GLU A 10 6.86 -3.14 -18.26
C GLU A 10 5.61 -2.36 -17.80
N ALA A 11 4.42 -2.82 -18.18
CA ALA A 11 3.16 -2.19 -17.74
C ALA A 11 2.89 -2.34 -16.23
N ALA A 12 3.57 -3.28 -15.56
CA ALA A 12 3.49 -3.52 -14.13
C ALA A 12 4.68 -2.94 -13.35
N ASP A 13 5.57 -2.19 -14.00
CA ASP A 13 6.64 -1.45 -13.33
C ASP A 13 6.02 -0.36 -12.44
N ILE A 14 6.58 -0.18 -11.24
CA ILE A 14 6.19 0.89 -10.32
C ILE A 14 7.38 1.82 -10.14
N SER A 15 7.21 3.07 -10.53
CA SER A 15 8.31 4.05 -10.51
C SER A 15 8.00 5.24 -9.61
N GLY A 16 9.05 5.83 -9.07
CA GLY A 16 8.97 7.07 -8.32
C GLY A 16 10.24 7.89 -8.41
N GLU A 17 10.13 9.17 -8.13
CA GLU A 17 11.28 10.07 -8.09
C GLU A 17 11.44 10.67 -6.69
N VAL A 18 12.69 10.83 -6.27
CA VAL A 18 13.05 11.50 -5.03
C VAL A 18 13.96 12.68 -5.33
N GLU A 19 13.84 13.72 -4.51
CA GLU A 19 14.65 14.93 -4.65
C GLU A 19 16.15 14.63 -4.55
N ALA A 20 16.95 15.50 -5.15
CA ALA A 20 18.39 15.37 -5.11
C ALA A 20 18.93 15.56 -3.68
N ALA A 21 19.73 14.60 -3.21
CA ALA A 21 20.39 14.64 -1.90
C ALA A 21 21.72 13.89 -1.95
N VAL A 22 22.57 14.12 -0.95
CA VAL A 22 23.85 13.40 -0.79
C VAL A 22 23.62 11.95 -0.33
N SER A 23 22.52 11.69 0.37
CA SER A 23 22.13 10.38 0.84
C SER A 23 20.61 10.22 0.71
N HIS A 24 20.17 9.08 0.25
CA HIS A 24 18.76 8.77 0.06
C HIS A 24 18.32 7.62 0.98
N ARG A 25 17.13 7.76 1.54
CA ARG A 25 16.39 6.67 2.17
C ARG A 25 15.07 6.52 1.44
N ILE A 26 14.99 5.52 0.59
CA ILE A 26 13.83 5.30 -0.30
C ILE A 26 12.96 4.21 0.29
N PRO A 27 11.69 4.50 0.61
CA PRO A 27 10.74 3.46 0.93
C PRO A 27 10.36 2.70 -0.34
N VAL A 28 10.79 1.47 -0.47
CA VAL A 28 10.42 0.60 -1.60
C VAL A 28 9.13 -0.12 -1.23
N ILE A 29 8.08 0.14 -2.01
CA ILE A 29 6.78 -0.54 -1.92
C ILE A 29 6.45 -1.18 -3.27
N GLY A 30 5.48 -2.09 -3.30
CA GLY A 30 5.05 -2.71 -4.54
C GLY A 30 5.94 -3.87 -5.00
N LEU A 31 6.63 -4.54 -4.08
CA LEU A 31 7.33 -5.78 -4.35
C LEU A 31 6.33 -6.94 -4.50
N TYR A 32 6.65 -7.93 -5.34
CA TYR A 32 5.90 -9.18 -5.39
C TYR A 32 6.21 -10.05 -4.18
N PRO A 33 5.25 -10.78 -3.64
CA PRO A 33 5.49 -11.73 -2.56
C PRO A 33 6.21 -12.99 -3.05
N ALA A 34 6.88 -13.69 -2.13
CA ALA A 34 7.50 -15.00 -2.30
C ALA A 34 8.51 -15.10 -3.46
N MET A 35 9.21 -14.01 -3.79
CA MET A 35 10.19 -14.03 -4.87
C MET A 35 11.32 -13.00 -4.70
N GLU A 36 12.34 -13.12 -5.55
CA GLU A 36 13.35 -12.09 -5.74
C GLU A 36 12.79 -10.99 -6.65
N ASN A 37 12.80 -9.75 -6.12
CA ASN A 37 12.36 -8.57 -6.83
C ASN A 37 13.56 -7.72 -7.24
N THR A 38 13.53 -7.17 -8.44
CA THR A 38 14.54 -6.23 -8.93
C THR A 38 14.05 -4.80 -8.76
N VAL A 39 14.90 -3.97 -8.18
CA VAL A 39 14.69 -2.52 -8.09
C VAL A 39 15.82 -1.81 -8.79
N VAL A 40 15.50 -1.01 -9.80
CA VAL A 40 16.46 -0.21 -10.55
C VAL A 40 16.52 1.18 -9.92
N LEU A 41 17.71 1.63 -9.61
CA LEU A 41 18.01 2.97 -9.09
C LEU A 41 18.77 3.76 -10.15
N GLU A 42 18.28 4.95 -10.51
CA GLU A 42 18.87 5.78 -11.56
C GLU A 42 19.19 7.18 -11.00
N LEU A 43 20.41 7.62 -11.19
CA LEU A 43 20.79 8.99 -10.97
C LEU A 43 20.47 9.84 -12.20
N LEU A 44 19.75 10.93 -11.99
CA LEU A 44 19.35 11.85 -13.04
C LEU A 44 20.13 13.16 -12.91
N ASP A 45 20.56 13.70 -14.04
CA ASP A 45 21.05 15.06 -14.12
C ASP A 45 19.89 16.09 -14.09
N LYS A 46 20.23 17.37 -14.13
CA LYS A 46 19.24 18.47 -14.13
C LYS A 46 18.30 18.48 -15.33
N SER A 47 18.66 17.77 -16.40
CA SER A 47 17.83 17.62 -17.62
C SER A 47 16.92 16.39 -17.57
N GLY A 48 17.03 15.56 -16.51
CA GLY A 48 16.31 14.29 -16.36
C GLY A 48 17.00 13.13 -17.07
N LYS A 49 18.22 13.30 -17.60
CA LYS A 49 18.97 12.23 -18.26
C LYS A 49 19.64 11.34 -17.21
N VAL A 50 19.56 10.03 -17.39
CA VAL A 50 20.22 9.04 -16.56
C VAL A 50 21.76 9.18 -16.74
N THR A 51 22.46 9.37 -15.62
CA THR A 51 23.91 9.48 -15.56
C THR A 51 24.58 8.26 -14.97
N ASP A 52 23.85 7.52 -14.13
CA ASP A 52 24.30 6.27 -13.52
C ASP A 52 23.09 5.43 -13.16
N SER A 53 23.26 4.10 -13.11
CA SER A 53 22.20 3.15 -12.80
C SER A 53 22.75 1.96 -12.01
N GLN A 54 21.98 1.51 -11.03
CA GLN A 54 22.27 0.32 -10.24
C GLN A 54 21.03 -0.52 -10.05
N GLU A 55 21.16 -1.84 -10.14
CA GLU A 55 20.11 -2.78 -9.76
C GLU A 55 20.37 -3.35 -8.37
N ILE A 56 19.32 -3.49 -7.59
CA ILE A 56 19.32 -4.19 -6.31
C ILE A 56 18.26 -5.28 -6.32
N THR A 57 18.55 -6.40 -5.66
CA THR A 57 17.63 -7.51 -5.49
C THR A 57 17.09 -7.52 -4.06
N ILE A 58 15.77 -7.66 -3.92
CA ILE A 58 15.09 -7.76 -2.62
C ILE A 58 14.23 -9.02 -2.63
N THR A 59 14.52 -9.96 -1.73
CA THR A 59 13.71 -11.16 -1.53
C THR A 59 12.60 -10.87 -0.52
N THR A 60 11.40 -11.32 -0.80
CA THR A 60 10.21 -11.13 0.04
C THR A 60 9.66 -12.47 0.51
N ASP A 61 8.98 -12.42 1.66
CA ASP A 61 8.25 -13.57 2.20
C ASP A 61 6.92 -13.81 1.45
N GLU A 62 6.28 -14.93 1.74
CA GLU A 62 4.95 -15.29 1.24
C GLU A 62 3.87 -14.36 1.79
N LEU A 63 2.76 -14.26 1.07
CA LEU A 63 1.57 -13.57 1.57
C LEU A 63 1.00 -14.31 2.79
N PRO A 64 0.36 -13.58 3.72
CA PRO A 64 -0.44 -14.24 4.76
C PRO A 64 -1.54 -15.12 4.14
N ASP A 65 -1.75 -16.33 4.68
CA ASP A 65 -2.72 -17.34 4.20
C ASP A 65 -4.11 -16.77 3.90
N LYS A 66 -4.55 -15.82 4.72
CA LYS A 66 -5.86 -15.16 4.56
C LYS A 66 -5.97 -14.28 3.31
N LEU A 67 -4.84 -13.85 2.73
CA LEU A 67 -4.81 -13.07 1.49
C LEU A 67 -4.73 -13.96 0.26
N ASP A 68 -4.00 -15.07 0.34
CA ASP A 68 -3.82 -16.00 -0.77
C ASP A 68 -5.15 -16.63 -1.20
N ASP A 69 -6.02 -16.96 -0.25
CA ASP A 69 -7.37 -17.50 -0.51
C ASP A 69 -8.40 -16.46 -0.98
N ALA A 70 -8.19 -15.19 -0.66
CA ALA A 70 -9.19 -14.12 -0.89
C ALA A 70 -9.15 -13.54 -2.30
N VAL A 71 -8.04 -13.68 -3.03
CA VAL A 71 -7.82 -13.02 -4.30
C VAL A 71 -7.43 -14.00 -5.37
N LYS A 72 -8.40 -14.42 -6.16
CA LYS A 72 -8.12 -15.05 -7.45
C LYS A 72 -8.23 -13.97 -8.53
N PRO A 73 -7.10 -13.46 -9.05
CA PRO A 73 -7.16 -12.43 -10.07
C PRO A 73 -7.92 -12.96 -11.28
N VAL A 74 -8.93 -12.21 -11.69
CA VAL A 74 -9.49 -12.38 -13.02
C VAL A 74 -8.44 -11.83 -13.97
N LYS A 75 -7.96 -12.65 -14.89
CA LYS A 75 -6.96 -12.26 -15.88
C LYS A 75 -7.38 -10.96 -16.56
N THR A 76 -6.60 -9.91 -16.38
CA THR A 76 -6.81 -8.63 -17.02
C THR A 76 -6.11 -8.59 -18.38
N SER A 77 -6.41 -7.58 -19.18
CA SER A 77 -5.73 -7.36 -20.47
C SER A 77 -4.25 -6.99 -20.34
N GLY A 78 -3.77 -6.73 -19.14
CA GLY A 78 -2.43 -6.21 -18.88
C GLY A 78 -2.33 -4.69 -19.10
N GLU A 79 -3.45 -4.02 -19.40
CA GLU A 79 -3.54 -2.57 -19.51
C GLU A 79 -4.35 -2.03 -18.34
N SER A 80 -3.82 -1.05 -17.64
CA SER A 80 -4.50 -0.36 -16.53
C SER A 80 -4.20 1.13 -16.62
N ALA A 81 -5.18 1.94 -16.27
CA ALA A 81 -4.99 3.40 -16.12
C ALA A 81 -4.22 3.75 -14.82
N PHE A 82 -3.99 2.76 -13.96
CA PHE A 82 -3.36 2.94 -12.65
C PHE A 82 -2.25 1.91 -12.47
N GLU A 83 -1.15 2.31 -11.84
CA GLU A 83 -0.06 1.40 -11.46
C GLU A 83 -0.55 0.32 -10.48
N LEU A 84 -1.37 0.72 -9.51
CA LEU A 84 -1.98 -0.17 -8.53
C LEU A 84 -3.47 0.13 -8.37
N THR A 85 -4.27 -0.93 -8.28
CA THR A 85 -5.68 -0.85 -7.91
C THR A 85 -5.87 -1.32 -6.48
N MET A 86 -6.35 -0.42 -5.62
CA MET A 86 -6.61 -0.73 -4.22
C MET A 86 -7.98 -1.39 -4.04
N VAL A 87 -8.00 -2.47 -3.28
CA VAL A 87 -9.21 -3.20 -2.91
C VAL A 87 -9.35 -3.24 -1.39
N TYR A 88 -10.53 -2.91 -0.94
CA TYR A 88 -10.94 -3.13 0.45
C TYR A 88 -12.42 -3.53 0.46
N GLY A 89 -12.82 -4.33 1.42
CA GLY A 89 -14.20 -4.77 1.50
C GLY A 89 -14.51 -5.51 2.79
N GLN A 90 -15.81 -5.68 3.07
CA GLN A 90 -16.29 -6.34 4.29
C GLN A 90 -15.90 -7.82 4.41
N ARG A 91 -15.44 -8.43 3.31
CA ARG A 91 -15.07 -9.86 3.26
C ARG A 91 -13.57 -10.09 3.16
N THR A 92 -12.79 -9.03 2.91
CA THR A 92 -11.33 -9.11 2.91
C THR A 92 -10.82 -8.74 4.29
N THR A 93 -10.02 -9.60 4.88
CA THR A 93 -9.45 -9.36 6.22
C THR A 93 -8.45 -8.21 6.21
N PHE A 94 -7.83 -7.98 5.05
CA PHE A 94 -6.82 -6.94 4.86
C PHE A 94 -7.11 -6.15 3.59
N PRO A 95 -6.98 -4.81 3.62
CA PRO A 95 -6.87 -4.03 2.41
C PRO A 95 -5.62 -4.42 1.64
N PHE A 96 -5.71 -4.50 0.32
CA PHE A 96 -4.58 -4.82 -0.54
C PHE A 96 -4.67 -4.06 -1.86
N ALA A 97 -3.55 -4.04 -2.59
CA ALA A 97 -3.50 -3.47 -3.93
C ALA A 97 -2.85 -4.46 -4.90
N TYR A 98 -3.39 -4.53 -6.10
CA TYR A 98 -2.88 -5.36 -7.19
C TYR A 98 -2.51 -4.52 -8.40
N ASP A 99 -1.57 -5.05 -9.20
CA ASP A 99 -1.15 -4.45 -10.45
C ASP A 99 -2.06 -4.82 -11.64
N CYS A 100 -1.72 -4.35 -12.84
CA CYS A 100 -2.46 -4.61 -14.07
C CYS A 100 -2.48 -6.10 -14.48
N MET A 101 -1.63 -6.94 -13.91
CA MET A 101 -1.61 -8.39 -14.12
C MET A 101 -2.45 -9.15 -13.09
N GLY A 102 -2.96 -8.45 -12.06
CA GLY A 102 -3.73 -9.02 -10.97
C GLY A 102 -2.88 -9.59 -9.84
N ASP A 103 -1.58 -9.32 -9.82
CA ASP A 103 -0.69 -9.73 -8.75
C ASP A 103 -0.75 -8.75 -7.58
N ILE A 104 -0.81 -9.26 -6.34
CA ILE A 104 -0.78 -8.41 -5.14
C ILE A 104 0.60 -7.79 -4.99
N ARG A 105 0.63 -6.46 -4.86
CA ARG A 105 1.85 -5.67 -4.73
C ARG A 105 1.95 -4.91 -3.40
N TRP A 106 0.87 -4.86 -2.67
CA TRP A 106 0.80 -4.20 -1.37
C TRP A 106 -0.39 -4.72 -0.58
N TYR A 107 -0.25 -4.83 0.73
CA TYR A 107 -1.35 -5.09 1.66
C TYR A 107 -1.09 -4.40 3.00
N MET A 108 -2.16 -4.14 3.71
CA MET A 108 -2.11 -3.56 5.05
C MET A 108 -2.40 -4.66 6.07
N SER A 109 -1.40 -4.99 6.91
CA SER A 109 -1.59 -5.90 8.03
C SER A 109 -2.26 -5.16 9.19
N GLY A 110 -3.45 -5.58 9.59
CA GLY A 110 -4.20 -5.00 10.71
C GLY A 110 -5.69 -5.22 10.60
N GLU A 111 -6.39 -5.16 11.72
CA GLU A 111 -7.85 -5.26 11.75
C GLU A 111 -8.46 -3.89 11.46
N PHE A 112 -8.73 -3.62 10.20
CA PHE A 112 -9.42 -2.41 9.74
C PHE A 112 -10.83 -2.76 9.29
N THR A 113 -11.81 -1.97 9.70
CA THR A 113 -13.22 -2.36 9.59
C THR A 113 -13.98 -1.79 8.43
N SER A 114 -13.61 -0.64 7.94
CA SER A 114 -14.34 -0.01 6.86
C SER A 114 -13.58 1.17 6.28
N GLY A 115 -13.59 1.25 4.97
CA GLY A 115 -13.23 2.45 4.24
C GLY A 115 -11.76 2.88 4.33
N ILE A 116 -11.10 2.92 3.19
CA ILE A 116 -9.85 3.65 3.02
C ILE A 116 -10.15 4.86 2.16
N TYR A 117 -9.76 6.04 2.63
CA TYR A 117 -9.89 7.28 1.87
C TYR A 117 -8.51 7.81 1.54
N MET A 118 -8.23 7.90 0.24
CA MET A 118 -6.96 8.42 -0.25
C MET A 118 -6.94 9.95 -0.13
N LEU A 119 -5.84 10.48 0.40
CA LEU A 119 -5.60 11.91 0.51
C LEU A 119 -4.67 12.39 -0.61
N SER A 120 -4.75 13.67 -0.96
CA SER A 120 -3.93 14.28 -2.01
C SER A 120 -2.42 14.37 -1.66
N ASN A 121 -2.06 14.13 -0.40
CA ASN A 121 -0.68 14.15 0.11
C ASN A 121 -0.03 12.75 0.14
N ASN A 122 -0.52 11.80 -0.65
CA ASN A 122 -0.08 10.40 -0.66
C ASN A 122 -0.23 9.69 0.69
N ARG A 123 -1.19 10.10 1.50
CA ARG A 123 -1.61 9.43 2.73
C ARG A 123 -3.02 8.88 2.58
N MET A 124 -3.45 8.13 3.54
CA MET A 124 -4.80 7.58 3.61
C MET A 124 -5.41 7.79 4.99
N ILE A 125 -6.73 7.91 5.04
CA ILE A 125 -7.50 7.77 6.27
C ILE A 125 -8.01 6.34 6.33
N VAL A 126 -7.74 5.67 7.44
CA VAL A 126 -8.12 4.29 7.68
C VAL A 126 -8.93 4.20 8.96
N ALA A 127 -10.05 3.51 8.90
CA ALA A 127 -10.89 3.27 10.06
C ALA A 127 -10.46 1.99 10.79
N SER A 128 -10.29 2.06 12.11
CA SER A 128 -9.93 0.94 12.97
C SER A 128 -11.08 0.55 13.90
N ASN A 129 -11.16 -0.76 14.18
CA ASN A 129 -12.07 -1.38 15.13
C ASN A 129 -11.44 -1.63 16.49
N GLU A 130 -10.46 -0.91 16.89
CA GLU A 130 -10.00 -1.06 18.27
C GLU A 130 -11.19 -0.83 19.21
N ALA A 131 -11.85 -1.92 19.55
CA ALA A 131 -13.06 -1.94 20.35
C ALA A 131 -12.77 -1.42 21.75
N PHE A 132 -13.15 -0.21 22.03
CA PHE A 132 -13.14 0.32 23.40
C PHE A 132 -14.43 -0.03 24.18
N MET A 133 -15.41 -0.68 23.54
CA MET A 133 -16.69 -1.01 24.18
C MET A 133 -16.99 -2.51 24.15
N PRO A 134 -16.75 -3.25 25.25
CA PRO A 134 -17.03 -4.69 25.34
C PRO A 134 -18.54 -5.05 25.30
N SER A 135 -19.44 -4.09 25.23
CA SER A 135 -20.88 -4.31 25.41
C SER A 135 -21.72 -4.19 24.13
N GLN A 136 -21.11 -4.09 22.94
CA GLN A 136 -21.87 -4.00 21.69
C GLN A 136 -21.54 -5.18 20.77
N ASP A 137 -22.59 -5.87 20.35
CA ASP A 137 -22.52 -7.03 19.42
C ASP A 137 -22.08 -6.69 17.98
N LYS A 138 -21.74 -5.43 17.71
CA LYS A 138 -21.28 -4.97 16.40
C LYS A 138 -20.01 -4.15 16.55
N PRO A 139 -18.97 -4.49 15.76
CA PRO A 139 -17.77 -3.68 15.70
C PRO A 139 -18.13 -2.28 15.18
N GLN A 140 -17.81 -1.25 15.95
CA GLN A 140 -17.97 0.14 15.55
C GLN A 140 -16.60 0.76 15.33
N THR A 141 -16.50 1.58 14.29
CA THR A 141 -15.29 2.39 14.07
C THR A 141 -15.15 3.36 15.24
N THR A 142 -14.07 3.21 15.99
CA THR A 142 -13.78 4.08 17.14
C THR A 142 -12.71 5.10 16.82
N ASN A 143 -11.79 4.76 15.91
CA ASN A 143 -10.66 5.60 15.58
C ASN A 143 -10.47 5.68 14.05
N LEU A 144 -10.02 6.85 13.60
CA LEU A 144 -9.54 7.07 12.24
C LEU A 144 -8.06 7.42 12.31
N TYR A 145 -7.26 6.76 11.50
CA TYR A 145 -5.82 7.02 11.41
C TYR A 145 -5.49 7.66 10.07
N GLU A 146 -4.78 8.78 10.10
CA GLU A 146 -4.06 9.28 8.93
C GLU A 146 -2.71 8.57 8.89
N MET A 147 -2.45 7.80 7.83
CA MET A 147 -1.22 7.02 7.68
C MET A 147 -0.72 6.99 6.25
N ASP A 148 0.54 6.60 6.09
CA ASP A 148 1.14 6.34 4.77
C ASP A 148 1.07 4.86 4.40
N TYR A 149 1.54 4.53 3.18
CA TYR A 149 1.57 3.16 2.66
C TYR A 149 2.55 2.22 3.39
N LEU A 150 3.42 2.76 4.24
CA LEU A 150 4.33 1.98 5.10
C LEU A 150 3.71 1.66 6.47
N GLY A 151 2.45 2.08 6.70
CA GLY A 151 1.76 1.88 7.97
C GLY A 151 2.16 2.89 9.05
N ARG A 152 2.87 3.97 8.71
CA ARG A 152 3.23 5.01 9.67
C ARG A 152 2.02 5.90 9.92
N ALA A 153 1.51 5.92 11.16
CA ALA A 153 0.45 6.80 11.58
C ALA A 153 0.99 8.21 11.89
N TYR A 154 0.33 9.22 11.37
CA TYR A 154 0.64 10.64 11.58
C TYR A 154 -0.32 11.30 12.55
N THR A 155 -1.61 10.96 12.44
CA THR A 155 -2.69 11.52 13.24
C THR A 155 -3.70 10.43 13.55
N MET A 156 -4.25 10.47 14.76
CA MET A 156 -5.35 9.63 15.17
C MET A 156 -6.53 10.55 15.57
N TYR A 157 -7.69 10.28 15.01
CA TYR A 157 -8.94 10.97 15.32
C TYR A 157 -9.84 10.02 16.08
N TYR A 158 -10.34 10.45 17.24
CA TYR A 158 -11.36 9.75 17.98
C TYR A 158 -12.76 10.13 17.46
N VAL A 159 -13.56 9.13 17.21
CA VAL A 159 -14.99 9.35 16.99
C VAL A 159 -15.67 9.40 18.36
N ALA A 160 -15.94 10.59 18.88
CA ALA A 160 -16.64 10.76 20.13
C ALA A 160 -18.12 10.36 19.95
N VAL A 161 -18.55 9.35 20.70
CA VAL A 161 -19.97 9.05 20.86
C VAL A 161 -20.47 9.86 22.06
N GLU A 162 -21.30 10.85 21.83
CA GLU A 162 -21.96 11.59 22.91
C GLU A 162 -23.00 10.65 23.57
N ILE A 163 -22.67 10.10 24.73
CA ILE A 163 -23.62 9.31 25.52
C ILE A 163 -24.49 10.29 26.32
N THR A 164 -25.66 10.61 25.78
CA THR A 164 -26.66 11.31 26.56
C THR A 164 -27.34 10.29 27.48
N MET A 165 -26.91 10.21 28.75
CA MET A 165 -27.65 9.48 29.76
C MET A 165 -28.97 10.27 30.06
N LYS A 166 -30.11 9.65 29.76
CA LYS A 166 -31.43 10.07 30.20
C LYS A 166 -31.77 9.41 31.51
#